data_45b5112665087124d3f565841e2772ff
#
_entry.id   45b5112665087124d3f565841e2772ff
#
_cell.length_a   1.000
_cell.length_b   1.000
_cell.length_c   1.000
_cell.angle_alpha   90.00
_cell.angle_beta   90.00
_cell.angle_gamma   90.00
#
_symmetry.space_group_name_H-M   'P 1'
#
loop_
_entity.id
_entity.type
_entity.pdbx_description
1 polymer ?
#
loop_
_entity_poly.entity_id
_entity_poly.type
_entity_poly.pdbx_seq_one_letter_code
_entity_poly.pdbx_strand_id
1 'polypeptide(L)'
;YTRELGPSAGDVDSNGNDLDTDSCTNGCKAATCGDAIVGPGEACDDGNANDMDACTSMCKSATCGDGSLQPGEQCDDGNMVDGDACLNTCLKAECGDGVVQAGVEECDDGNQSNLDTCTVDCKLPTCMDGIKSGKETDVDCGGGTCKTCNKGKDCAADTDCITGACVDGSCNLPTSCKQLKNGLPNAPSGIYQIDIDGDGPKVPFDVYCEMLVDGGGWILVGRSRNTPSNPGCAGTDGGVNFGWRSNQGSLMDDNNAYSMDVASRGIVFNQVLFGNHIGTKQFDGTIYRQNVVNDFINVHQATHYFIGDPITIQGACPEGKGMFYWMGFTSNTDTFHFRDVDGNGFGLTASGWRSCYDNCYGGNLNGRPGMVFVR
;
A
#
# COMPACT_ATOMS: atom_id res chain seq x y z
N TYR A 1 3.73 96.92 -2.42
CA TYR A 1 4.16 96.86 -1.03
C TYR A 1 4.12 95.41 -0.58
N THR A 2 5.23 94.77 -0.69
CA THR A 2 5.50 93.46 -0.03
C THR A 2 5.96 93.73 1.38
N ARG A 3 5.13 93.46 2.33
CA ARG A 3 5.50 93.53 3.75
C ARG A 3 6.07 92.12 4.07
N GLU A 4 7.38 92.01 4.28
CA GLU A 4 7.97 90.89 4.95
C GLU A 4 7.48 90.89 6.40
N LEU A 5 6.61 90.05 6.71
CA LEU A 5 6.25 89.73 8.08
C LEU A 5 7.13 88.60 8.54
N GLY A 6 8.06 88.87 9.44
CA GLY A 6 8.82 87.81 10.12
C GLY A 6 7.93 86.97 10.99
N PRO A 7 8.26 85.73 11.32
CA PRO A 7 7.40 84.79 12.04
C PRO A 7 7.21 85.32 13.46
N SER A 8 5.96 85.79 13.78
CA SER A 8 5.47 86.00 15.12
C SER A 8 4.47 84.95 15.47
N ALA A 9 4.51 84.44 16.74
CA ALA A 9 3.54 83.47 17.21
C ALA A 9 2.11 84.00 16.96
N GLY A 10 1.40 83.35 16.05
CA GLY A 10 0.03 83.73 15.66
C GLY A 10 -0.09 84.26 14.23
N ASP A 11 0.92 84.09 13.36
CA ASP A 11 0.81 84.42 11.94
C ASP A 11 -0.03 83.35 11.21
N VAL A 12 -1.05 83.83 10.51
CA VAL A 12 -1.90 82.96 9.68
C VAL A 12 -1.35 82.93 8.25
N ASP A 13 -1.46 81.83 7.58
CA ASP A 13 -1.09 81.64 6.20
C ASP A 13 -1.93 82.49 5.22
N SER A 14 -1.63 82.38 3.93
CA SER A 14 -2.33 83.17 2.87
C SER A 14 -3.84 82.84 2.71
N ASN A 15 -4.32 81.72 3.27
CA ASN A 15 -5.71 81.31 3.28
C ASN A 15 -6.43 81.62 4.61
N GLY A 16 -5.76 82.22 5.58
CA GLY A 16 -6.34 82.84 6.75
C GLY A 16 -6.55 81.93 7.98
N ASN A 17 -5.85 80.85 8.04
CA ASN A 17 -5.86 79.97 9.21
C ASN A 17 -4.44 79.68 9.69
N ASP A 18 -4.29 78.87 10.77
CA ASP A 18 -3.04 78.50 11.41
C ASP A 18 -2.81 77.00 11.32
N LEU A 19 -3.06 76.43 10.11
CA LEU A 19 -2.94 75.02 9.86
C LEU A 19 -1.90 74.72 8.77
N ASP A 20 -0.82 74.05 9.11
CA ASP A 20 0.21 73.59 8.15
C ASP A 20 -0.26 72.46 7.22
N THR A 21 -1.43 71.88 7.53
CA THR A 21 -1.96 70.68 6.80
C THR A 21 -2.96 71.06 5.69
N ASP A 22 -3.09 72.31 5.33
CA ASP A 22 -3.92 72.75 4.20
C ASP A 22 -3.07 73.11 2.96
N SER A 23 -3.54 73.92 2.05
CA SER A 23 -2.85 74.25 0.78
C SER A 23 -1.65 75.16 0.89
N CYS A 24 -1.38 75.70 2.08
CA CYS A 24 -0.28 76.64 2.31
C CYS A 24 0.23 76.49 3.77
N THR A 25 1.51 76.22 3.92
CA THR A 25 2.14 76.10 5.27
C THR A 25 2.14 77.48 5.96
N ASN A 26 2.26 77.50 7.33
CA ASN A 26 2.34 78.72 8.13
C ASN A 26 3.53 79.63 7.71
N GLY A 27 4.51 79.12 6.96
CA GLY A 27 5.55 79.89 6.30
C GLY A 27 5.18 80.52 4.97
N CYS A 28 3.89 80.51 4.59
CA CYS A 28 3.38 81.01 3.30
C CYS A 28 4.02 80.38 2.05
N LYS A 29 4.33 79.09 2.17
CA LYS A 29 4.76 78.26 1.04
C LYS A 29 3.63 77.32 0.67
N ALA A 30 3.52 77.01 -0.62
CA ALA A 30 2.62 75.94 -1.05
C ALA A 30 3.07 74.61 -0.40
N ALA A 31 2.11 73.85 0.18
CA ALA A 31 2.35 72.53 0.66
C ALA A 31 2.78 71.64 -0.49
N THR A 32 3.95 71.03 -0.38
CA THR A 32 4.53 70.20 -1.42
C THR A 32 5.15 68.93 -0.81
N CYS A 33 4.96 67.84 -1.47
CA CYS A 33 5.51 66.57 -1.05
C CYS A 33 7.03 66.69 -0.76
N GLY A 34 7.48 66.17 0.42
CA GLY A 34 8.85 66.19 0.87
C GLY A 34 9.23 67.40 1.73
N ASP A 35 8.27 68.17 2.22
CA ASP A 35 8.49 69.32 3.08
C ASP A 35 8.29 69.04 4.58
N ALA A 36 8.04 67.82 4.95
CA ALA A 36 7.76 67.29 6.30
C ALA A 36 6.40 67.71 6.88
N ILE A 37 5.47 68.16 6.05
CA ILE A 37 4.13 68.57 6.47
C ILE A 37 3.11 67.89 5.55
N VAL A 38 2.25 67.04 6.07
CA VAL A 38 1.18 66.38 5.32
C VAL A 38 0.14 67.40 4.88
N GLY A 39 0.19 67.75 3.58
CA GLY A 39 -0.74 68.71 2.95
C GLY A 39 -1.97 68.08 2.33
N PRO A 40 -2.85 68.91 1.71
CA PRO A 40 -4.04 68.43 1.05
C PRO A 40 -3.71 67.55 -0.15
N GLY A 41 -4.15 66.30 -0.12
CA GLY A 41 -3.91 65.28 -1.17
C GLY A 41 -2.73 64.37 -0.94
N GLU A 42 -2.03 64.57 0.15
CA GLU A 42 -0.94 63.71 0.59
C GLU A 42 -1.43 62.69 1.63
N ALA A 43 -0.97 61.44 1.51
CA ALA A 43 -1.22 60.39 2.49
C ALA A 43 -0.14 60.37 3.60
N CYS A 44 1.04 60.85 3.31
CA CYS A 44 2.19 60.98 4.20
C CYS A 44 3.15 62.07 3.66
N ASP A 45 4.05 62.57 4.51
CA ASP A 45 5.22 63.37 4.16
C ASP A 45 6.30 63.16 5.25
N ASP A 46 7.46 62.74 4.85
CA ASP A 46 8.59 62.43 5.76
C ASP A 46 9.78 63.41 5.58
N GLY A 47 9.54 64.48 4.79
CA GLY A 47 10.50 65.57 4.60
C GLY A 47 11.59 65.30 3.58
N ASN A 48 11.39 64.31 2.72
CA ASN A 48 12.34 63.99 1.67
C ASN A 48 11.61 63.45 0.43
N ALA A 49 12.33 63.16 -0.63
CA ALA A 49 11.80 62.58 -1.87
C ALA A 49 12.42 61.21 -2.19
N ASN A 50 12.65 60.41 -1.15
CA ASN A 50 13.22 59.07 -1.26
C ASN A 50 12.09 58.03 -1.22
N ASP A 51 11.93 57.28 -2.29
CA ASP A 51 10.90 56.25 -2.40
C ASP A 51 11.20 54.96 -1.56
N MET A 52 12.39 54.89 -0.92
CA MET A 52 12.84 53.73 -0.18
C MET A 52 12.69 53.85 1.36
N ASP A 53 11.73 54.66 1.81
CA ASP A 53 11.42 54.85 3.24
C ASP A 53 9.90 54.81 3.50
N ALA A 54 9.40 55.52 4.50
CA ALA A 54 7.99 55.38 4.92
C ALA A 54 6.98 56.13 4.04
N CYS A 55 7.47 57.03 3.18
CA CYS A 55 6.63 57.86 2.33
C CYS A 55 7.28 58.01 0.94
N THR A 56 6.53 57.70 -0.11
CA THR A 56 7.04 57.83 -1.47
C THR A 56 7.21 59.31 -1.90
N SER A 57 8.04 59.57 -2.90
CA SER A 57 8.20 60.90 -3.52
C SER A 57 6.89 61.49 -4.09
N MET A 58 5.84 60.71 -4.18
CA MET A 58 4.47 61.10 -4.55
C MET A 58 3.54 61.30 -3.35
N CYS A 59 4.09 61.32 -2.15
CA CYS A 59 3.37 61.41 -0.86
C CYS A 59 2.26 60.37 -0.66
N LYS A 60 2.54 59.18 -1.07
CA LYS A 60 1.74 57.99 -0.77
C LYS A 60 2.43 57.16 0.29
N SER A 61 1.65 56.62 1.23
CA SER A 61 2.21 55.68 2.18
C SER A 61 2.89 54.51 1.46
N ALA A 62 4.09 54.21 1.90
CA ALA A 62 4.81 53.01 1.46
C ALA A 62 3.95 51.78 1.75
N THR A 63 3.58 51.07 0.72
CA THR A 63 2.74 49.88 0.80
C THR A 63 3.18 48.87 -0.24
N CYS A 64 3.14 47.63 0.14
CA CYS A 64 3.39 46.54 -0.79
C CYS A 64 2.58 46.70 -2.07
N GLY A 65 3.23 46.53 -3.24
CA GLY A 65 2.64 46.61 -4.56
C GLY A 65 2.57 48.03 -5.14
N ASP A 66 3.31 48.98 -4.59
CA ASP A 66 3.38 50.37 -5.12
C ASP A 66 4.49 50.62 -6.15
N GLY A 67 5.34 49.62 -6.37
CA GLY A 67 6.45 49.65 -7.34
C GLY A 67 7.76 50.17 -6.76
N SER A 68 7.86 50.33 -5.43
CA SER A 68 9.05 50.85 -4.76
C SER A 68 9.43 49.97 -3.59
N LEU A 69 10.59 49.35 -3.60
CA LEU A 69 11.06 48.50 -2.53
C LEU A 69 11.39 49.29 -1.26
N GLN A 70 10.60 49.13 -0.22
CA GLN A 70 10.78 49.82 1.05
C GLN A 70 11.38 48.92 2.19
N PRO A 71 11.82 49.55 3.32
CA PRO A 71 12.33 48.80 4.47
C PRO A 71 11.26 47.87 5.05
N GLY A 72 11.56 46.58 5.09
CA GLY A 72 10.66 45.52 5.61
C GLY A 72 10.09 44.67 4.48
N GLU A 73 10.26 45.04 3.22
CA GLU A 73 9.87 44.27 2.07
C GLU A 73 11.05 43.49 1.51
N GLN A 74 10.80 42.28 0.99
CA GLN A 74 11.79 41.49 0.27
C GLN A 74 11.72 41.75 -1.26
N CYS A 75 10.55 42.14 -1.72
CA CYS A 75 10.27 42.50 -3.11
C CYS A 75 9.09 43.49 -3.19
N ASP A 76 8.97 44.21 -4.30
CA ASP A 76 7.80 44.93 -4.76
C ASP A 76 7.80 44.93 -6.29
N ASP A 77 6.75 44.47 -6.90
CA ASP A 77 6.64 44.40 -8.38
C ASP A 77 5.55 45.34 -8.94
N GLY A 78 5.02 46.21 -8.07
CA GLY A 78 4.06 47.23 -8.45
C GLY A 78 2.62 46.75 -8.60
N ASN A 79 2.29 45.59 -8.04
CA ASN A 79 0.95 45.07 -8.09
C ASN A 79 0.60 44.26 -6.82
N MET A 80 -0.63 43.75 -6.69
CA MET A 80 -1.13 42.96 -5.59
C MET A 80 -1.56 41.54 -6.05
N VAL A 81 -0.78 40.93 -6.93
CA VAL A 81 -1.06 39.59 -7.47
C VAL A 81 -0.07 38.60 -6.89
N ASP A 82 -0.57 37.58 -6.16
CA ASP A 82 0.28 36.60 -5.50
C ASP A 82 0.93 35.56 -6.44
N GLY A 83 0.46 35.43 -7.67
CA GLY A 83 0.89 34.39 -8.61
C GLY A 83 2.12 34.74 -9.46
N ASP A 84 2.86 35.83 -9.17
CA ASP A 84 4.04 36.26 -9.88
C ASP A 84 5.30 36.23 -9.00
N ALA A 85 6.25 37.15 -9.17
CA ALA A 85 7.53 37.08 -8.47
C ALA A 85 7.51 37.65 -7.04
N CYS A 86 6.45 38.37 -6.67
CA CYS A 86 6.29 38.99 -5.36
C CYS A 86 4.91 38.77 -4.82
N LEU A 87 4.82 38.22 -3.63
CA LEU A 87 3.52 38.03 -2.95
C LEU A 87 2.94 39.38 -2.49
N ASN A 88 1.61 39.46 -2.33
CA ASN A 88 0.94 40.66 -1.82
C ASN A 88 1.34 41.02 -0.37
N THR A 89 2.16 40.22 0.26
CA THR A 89 2.82 40.42 1.56
C THR A 89 4.24 40.98 1.41
N CYS A 90 4.68 41.27 0.21
CA CYS A 90 6.04 41.67 -0.14
C CYS A 90 7.14 40.72 0.30
N LEU A 91 6.81 39.46 0.31
CA LEU A 91 7.75 38.36 0.39
C LEU A 91 8.00 37.80 -1.03
N LYS A 92 9.21 37.35 -1.29
CA LYS A 92 9.50 36.67 -2.55
C LYS A 92 8.69 35.39 -2.63
N ALA A 93 8.11 35.13 -3.80
CA ALA A 93 7.48 33.85 -4.08
C ALA A 93 8.55 32.73 -4.03
N GLU A 94 8.33 31.72 -3.21
CA GLU A 94 9.21 30.57 -3.03
C GLU A 94 8.39 29.31 -2.92
N CYS A 95 8.89 28.22 -3.49
CA CYS A 95 8.25 26.92 -3.38
C CYS A 95 7.95 26.53 -1.93
N GLY A 96 6.70 26.17 -1.64
CA GLY A 96 6.20 25.83 -0.31
C GLY A 96 5.58 26.99 0.46
N ASP A 97 5.30 28.11 -0.18
CA ASP A 97 4.62 29.26 0.41
C ASP A 97 3.08 29.23 0.28
N GLY A 98 2.56 28.27 -0.46
CA GLY A 98 1.13 28.04 -0.67
C GLY A 98 0.55 28.77 -1.88
N VAL A 99 1.37 29.41 -2.70
CA VAL A 99 0.95 30.16 -3.89
C VAL A 99 1.74 29.73 -5.12
N VAL A 100 1.06 29.21 -6.12
CA VAL A 100 1.69 28.77 -7.37
C VAL A 100 2.19 29.96 -8.17
N GLN A 101 3.50 30.10 -8.36
CA GLN A 101 4.11 31.12 -9.21
C GLN A 101 3.96 30.76 -10.69
N ALA A 102 3.18 31.56 -11.41
CA ALA A 102 2.84 31.31 -12.81
C ALA A 102 4.08 31.23 -13.74
N GLY A 103 4.23 30.10 -14.44
CA GLY A 103 5.32 29.87 -15.38
C GLY A 103 6.66 29.45 -14.75
N VAL A 104 6.73 29.35 -13.43
CA VAL A 104 7.90 28.88 -12.66
C VAL A 104 7.57 27.56 -11.95
N GLU A 105 6.42 27.48 -11.31
CA GLU A 105 5.95 26.34 -10.53
C GLU A 105 4.81 25.62 -11.23
N GLU A 106 4.76 24.30 -11.07
CA GLU A 106 3.65 23.45 -11.52
C GLU A 106 2.60 23.28 -10.42
N CYS A 107 3.03 23.36 -9.17
CA CYS A 107 2.20 23.23 -7.97
C CYS A 107 2.89 23.92 -6.79
N ASP A 108 2.12 24.24 -5.76
CA ASP A 108 2.58 24.61 -4.43
C ASP A 108 1.51 24.18 -3.42
N ASP A 109 1.86 23.45 -2.38
CA ASP A 109 0.93 22.99 -1.35
C ASP A 109 1.25 23.53 0.05
N GLY A 110 2.12 24.55 0.10
CA GLY A 110 2.42 25.30 1.32
C GLY A 110 3.36 24.59 2.28
N ASN A 111 4.13 23.62 1.81
CA ASN A 111 5.07 22.90 2.67
C ASN A 111 6.32 22.41 1.91
N GLN A 112 7.25 21.76 2.63
CA GLN A 112 8.51 21.25 2.09
C GLN A 112 8.54 19.71 2.13
N SER A 113 7.44 19.04 1.80
CA SER A 113 7.36 17.58 1.76
C SER A 113 7.30 17.09 0.30
N ASN A 114 7.97 15.99 0.01
CA ASN A 114 7.83 15.31 -1.29
C ASN A 114 6.68 14.28 -1.28
N LEU A 115 6.07 13.97 -0.12
CA LEU A 115 5.19 12.82 0.06
C LEU A 115 3.70 13.16 -0.02
N ASP A 116 3.35 14.26 -0.66
CA ASP A 116 1.99 14.75 -0.80
C ASP A 116 1.66 15.19 -2.24
N THR A 117 1.06 16.35 -2.43
CA THR A 117 0.55 16.77 -3.72
C THR A 117 1.54 17.59 -4.56
N CYS A 118 2.62 18.04 -3.92
CA CYS A 118 3.66 18.83 -4.59
C CYS A 118 5.05 18.49 -4.05
N THR A 119 6.04 18.40 -4.91
CA THR A 119 7.43 18.17 -4.46
C THR A 119 8.07 19.46 -3.95
N VAL A 120 9.17 19.34 -3.19
CA VAL A 120 9.97 20.50 -2.71
C VAL A 120 10.55 21.35 -3.84
N ASP A 121 10.53 20.88 -5.08
CA ASP A 121 10.94 21.60 -6.27
C ASP A 121 9.71 22.18 -7.04
N CYS A 122 8.55 22.23 -6.40
CA CYS A 122 7.27 22.68 -6.97
C CYS A 122 6.90 22.04 -8.30
N LYS A 123 7.08 20.72 -8.37
CA LYS A 123 6.65 19.87 -9.47
C LYS A 123 5.62 18.87 -9.02
N LEU A 124 4.73 18.51 -9.91
CA LEU A 124 3.76 17.43 -9.64
C LEU A 124 4.51 16.10 -9.47
N PRO A 125 4.21 15.33 -8.40
CA PRO A 125 4.80 14.01 -8.21
C PRO A 125 4.54 13.08 -9.39
N THR A 126 5.57 12.39 -9.86
CA THR A 126 5.46 11.41 -10.95
C THR A 126 6.23 10.13 -10.63
N CYS A 127 5.75 9.01 -11.16
CA CYS A 127 6.40 7.70 -10.97
C CYS A 127 7.78 7.55 -11.65
N MET A 128 8.40 8.62 -12.12
CA MET A 128 9.69 8.61 -12.80
C MET A 128 10.48 9.92 -12.55
N ASP A 129 10.31 10.54 -11.42
CA ASP A 129 11.00 11.77 -11.06
C ASP A 129 12.34 11.53 -10.35
N GLY A 130 12.64 10.27 -10.01
CA GLY A 130 13.90 9.86 -9.40
C GLY A 130 13.97 10.10 -7.89
N ILE A 131 12.88 10.53 -7.28
CA ILE A 131 12.74 10.70 -5.82
C ILE A 131 11.54 9.91 -5.32
N LYS A 132 11.44 9.70 -4.02
CA LYS A 132 10.21 9.18 -3.41
C LYS A 132 9.24 10.33 -3.24
N SER A 133 8.18 10.34 -4.05
CA SER A 133 7.23 11.45 -4.12
C SER A 133 5.77 10.99 -4.09
N GLY A 134 4.87 11.89 -3.70
CA GLY A 134 3.43 11.64 -3.69
C GLY A 134 3.06 10.42 -2.83
N LYS A 135 2.48 9.40 -3.46
CA LYS A 135 2.03 8.17 -2.80
C LYS A 135 3.02 7.01 -2.90
N GLU A 136 4.16 7.19 -3.47
CA GLU A 136 5.16 6.13 -3.65
C GLU A 136 5.61 5.54 -2.32
N THR A 137 5.85 4.24 -2.32
CA THR A 137 6.41 3.56 -1.13
C THR A 137 7.93 3.49 -1.17
N ASP A 138 8.54 3.56 -2.35
CA ASP A 138 9.97 3.74 -2.59
C ASP A 138 10.15 4.55 -3.88
N VAL A 139 11.37 4.99 -4.18
CA VAL A 139 11.70 5.79 -5.37
C VAL A 139 11.14 5.15 -6.64
N ASP A 140 10.28 5.92 -7.32
CA ASP A 140 9.64 5.57 -8.58
C ASP A 140 8.81 4.27 -8.56
N CYS A 141 8.27 3.85 -7.40
CA CYS A 141 7.45 2.63 -7.35
C CYS A 141 6.49 2.55 -6.15
N GLY A 142 5.48 1.66 -6.26
CA GLY A 142 4.52 1.37 -5.21
C GLY A 142 3.39 2.37 -5.06
N GLY A 143 2.75 2.40 -3.90
CA GLY A 143 1.68 3.31 -3.56
C GLY A 143 0.38 3.15 -4.34
N GLY A 144 0.23 2.04 -5.08
CA GLY A 144 -0.97 1.71 -5.85
C GLY A 144 -1.18 2.52 -7.13
N THR A 145 -0.32 3.50 -7.41
CA THR A 145 -0.38 4.36 -8.61
C THR A 145 0.80 4.15 -9.54
N CYS A 146 1.97 3.86 -8.98
CA CYS A 146 3.18 3.59 -9.73
C CYS A 146 3.37 2.09 -10.01
N LYS A 147 4.37 1.74 -10.81
CA LYS A 147 4.75 0.33 -11.02
C LYS A 147 5.08 -0.33 -9.67
N THR A 148 4.94 -1.65 -9.61
CA THR A 148 5.34 -2.41 -8.43
C THR A 148 6.85 -2.31 -8.18
N CYS A 149 7.22 -2.29 -6.90
CA CYS A 149 8.60 -2.24 -6.45
C CYS A 149 9.30 -3.59 -6.60
N ASN A 150 10.58 -3.56 -6.93
CA ASN A 150 11.42 -4.76 -6.97
C ASN A 150 11.72 -5.27 -5.55
N LYS A 151 12.19 -6.53 -5.46
CA LYS A 151 12.65 -7.12 -4.20
C LYS A 151 13.68 -6.22 -3.51
N GLY A 152 13.52 -6.04 -2.20
CA GLY A 152 14.38 -5.22 -1.34
C GLY A 152 14.05 -3.73 -1.30
N LYS A 153 13.00 -3.29 -2.02
CA LYS A 153 12.46 -1.93 -1.97
C LYS A 153 11.41 -1.79 -0.88
N ASP A 154 11.23 -0.58 -0.37
CA ASP A 154 10.22 -0.28 0.62
C ASP A 154 8.80 -0.49 0.08
N CYS A 155 7.90 -0.93 0.95
CA CYS A 155 6.49 -1.15 0.64
C CYS A 155 5.59 -0.86 1.85
N ALA A 156 4.31 -0.60 1.59
CA ALA A 156 3.27 -0.46 2.60
C ALA A 156 2.22 -1.58 2.49
N ALA A 157 2.09 -2.21 1.33
CA ALA A 157 1.15 -3.29 1.07
C ALA A 157 1.75 -4.35 0.13
N ASP A 158 1.23 -5.57 0.18
CA ASP A 158 1.65 -6.67 -0.70
C ASP A 158 1.53 -6.31 -2.20
N THR A 159 0.55 -5.47 -2.55
CA THR A 159 0.31 -4.99 -3.92
C THR A 159 1.38 -4.02 -4.44
N ASP A 160 2.18 -3.45 -3.56
CA ASP A 160 3.28 -2.58 -3.96
C ASP A 160 4.44 -3.36 -4.57
N CYS A 161 4.50 -4.66 -4.33
CA CYS A 161 5.64 -5.50 -4.65
C CYS A 161 5.42 -6.36 -5.91
N ILE A 162 6.42 -6.42 -6.79
CA ILE A 162 6.42 -7.36 -7.93
C ILE A 162 6.39 -8.82 -7.47
N THR A 163 6.89 -9.10 -6.28
CA THR A 163 6.86 -10.42 -5.64
C THR A 163 5.49 -10.75 -5.04
N GLY A 164 4.59 -9.78 -4.92
CA GLY A 164 3.28 -9.92 -4.29
C GLY A 164 3.34 -10.06 -2.77
N ALA A 165 4.42 -9.62 -2.13
CA ALA A 165 4.56 -9.67 -0.68
C ALA A 165 5.38 -8.51 -0.13
N CYS A 166 4.80 -7.80 0.84
CA CYS A 166 5.45 -6.83 1.69
C CYS A 166 5.69 -7.46 3.06
N VAL A 167 6.95 -7.71 3.40
CA VAL A 167 7.37 -8.35 4.65
C VAL A 167 8.23 -7.36 5.41
N ASP A 168 7.83 -7.00 6.62
CA ASP A 168 8.55 -6.05 7.48
C ASP A 168 8.87 -4.70 6.79
N GLY A 169 7.94 -4.24 5.93
CA GLY A 169 8.08 -2.98 5.20
C GLY A 169 8.95 -3.04 3.96
N SER A 170 9.43 -4.22 3.56
CA SER A 170 10.24 -4.43 2.37
C SER A 170 9.64 -5.47 1.43
N CYS A 171 9.73 -5.24 0.12
CA CYS A 171 9.31 -6.20 -0.89
C CYS A 171 10.18 -7.46 -0.84
N ASN A 172 9.56 -8.60 -0.50
CA ASN A 172 10.27 -9.88 -0.36
C ASN A 172 9.49 -11.01 -1.04
N LEU A 173 9.96 -12.26 -0.91
CA LEU A 173 9.17 -13.42 -1.33
C LEU A 173 7.94 -13.58 -0.42
N PRO A 174 6.79 -14.02 -0.95
CA PRO A 174 5.61 -14.28 -0.12
C PRO A 174 5.87 -15.44 0.85
N THR A 175 5.35 -15.32 2.06
CA THR A 175 5.44 -16.38 3.08
C THR A 175 4.44 -17.52 2.84
N SER A 176 3.45 -17.31 1.97
CA SER A 176 2.41 -18.28 1.63
C SER A 176 1.73 -17.96 0.30
N CYS A 177 1.07 -18.95 -0.29
CA CYS A 177 0.19 -18.72 -1.44
C CYS A 177 -0.96 -17.75 -1.13
N LYS A 178 -1.41 -17.68 0.12
CA LYS A 178 -2.45 -16.73 0.54
C LYS A 178 -1.95 -15.29 0.48
N GLN A 179 -0.73 -15.03 0.96
CA GLN A 179 -0.12 -13.70 0.84
C GLN A 179 0.08 -13.34 -0.63
N LEU A 180 0.61 -14.26 -1.43
CA LEU A 180 0.74 -14.07 -2.88
C LEU A 180 -0.61 -13.69 -3.53
N LYS A 181 -1.70 -14.39 -3.16
CA LYS A 181 -3.06 -14.09 -3.68
C LYS A 181 -3.54 -12.70 -3.28
N ASN A 182 -3.21 -12.24 -2.08
CA ASN A 182 -3.56 -10.89 -1.62
C ASN A 182 -2.81 -9.81 -2.41
N GLY A 183 -1.51 -10.00 -2.62
CA GLY A 183 -0.67 -9.04 -3.34
C GLY A 183 -0.87 -9.08 -4.86
N LEU A 184 -1.10 -10.26 -5.43
CA LEU A 184 -1.34 -10.48 -6.85
C LEU A 184 -2.68 -11.20 -7.08
N PRO A 185 -3.83 -10.51 -6.94
CA PRO A 185 -5.15 -11.15 -6.99
C PRO A 185 -5.46 -11.89 -8.30
N ASN A 186 -4.84 -11.47 -9.40
CA ASN A 186 -5.04 -12.02 -10.74
C ASN A 186 -3.93 -12.99 -11.17
N ALA A 187 -3.00 -13.33 -10.27
CA ALA A 187 -1.96 -14.31 -10.60
C ALA A 187 -2.60 -15.67 -10.94
N PRO A 188 -2.15 -16.36 -11.99
CA PRO A 188 -2.66 -17.69 -12.34
C PRO A 188 -2.23 -18.75 -11.32
N SER A 189 -2.95 -19.85 -11.26
CA SER A 189 -2.47 -21.05 -10.54
C SER A 189 -1.18 -21.55 -11.20
N GLY A 190 -0.18 -21.87 -10.38
CA GLY A 190 1.15 -22.21 -10.87
C GLY A 190 2.19 -22.45 -9.79
N ILE A 191 3.44 -22.59 -10.21
CA ILE A 191 4.57 -22.78 -9.31
C ILE A 191 5.14 -21.41 -8.96
N TYR A 192 5.27 -21.16 -7.66
CA TYR A 192 5.83 -19.94 -7.09
C TYR A 192 6.85 -20.28 -6.02
N GLN A 193 7.82 -19.41 -5.84
CA GLN A 193 8.74 -19.52 -4.73
C GLN A 193 8.17 -18.78 -3.53
N ILE A 194 8.17 -19.43 -2.37
CA ILE A 194 7.78 -18.83 -1.09
C ILE A 194 8.95 -18.89 -0.11
N ASP A 195 8.95 -17.95 0.83
CA ASP A 195 9.89 -17.87 1.93
C ASP A 195 9.10 -17.79 3.25
N ILE A 196 8.93 -18.93 3.90
CA ILE A 196 7.94 -19.09 4.97
C ILE A 196 8.28 -18.34 6.25
N ASP A 197 9.53 -17.99 6.45
CA ASP A 197 10.05 -17.23 7.60
C ASP A 197 10.66 -15.87 7.22
N GLY A 198 10.47 -15.43 5.97
CA GLY A 198 10.95 -14.14 5.47
C GLY A 198 12.47 -14.08 5.48
N ASP A 199 13.04 -13.19 6.28
CA ASP A 199 14.50 -13.08 6.44
C ASP A 199 15.08 -14.11 7.43
N GLY A 200 14.30 -15.13 7.78
CA GLY A 200 14.70 -16.22 8.66
C GLY A 200 15.72 -17.18 8.04
N PRO A 201 16.17 -18.18 8.79
CA PRO A 201 17.21 -19.12 8.34
C PRO A 201 16.73 -20.18 7.33
N LYS A 202 15.42 -20.29 7.05
CA LYS A 202 14.93 -21.30 6.11
C LYS A 202 15.14 -20.85 4.68
N VAL A 203 15.56 -21.78 3.85
CA VAL A 203 15.76 -21.50 2.43
C VAL A 203 14.40 -21.42 1.72
N PRO A 204 14.15 -20.39 0.90
CA PRO A 204 12.96 -20.32 0.04
C PRO A 204 12.81 -21.59 -0.82
N PHE A 205 11.58 -22.01 -1.06
CA PHE A 205 11.30 -23.22 -1.83
C PHE A 205 10.06 -23.06 -2.74
N ASP A 206 10.04 -23.89 -3.78
CA ASP A 206 8.94 -23.87 -4.75
C ASP A 206 7.73 -24.62 -4.22
N VAL A 207 6.53 -24.02 -4.42
CA VAL A 207 5.23 -24.60 -4.16
C VAL A 207 4.31 -24.42 -5.36
N TYR A 208 3.34 -25.30 -5.53
CA TYR A 208 2.23 -25.02 -6.44
C TYR A 208 1.13 -24.30 -5.66
N CYS A 209 0.79 -23.08 -6.13
CA CYS A 209 -0.31 -22.29 -5.61
C CYS A 209 -1.56 -22.47 -6.49
N GLU A 210 -2.66 -22.94 -5.90
CA GLU A 210 -3.98 -22.87 -6.52
C GLU A 210 -4.60 -21.51 -6.21
N MET A 211 -4.82 -20.68 -7.24
CA MET A 211 -5.16 -19.27 -7.10
C MET A 211 -6.63 -18.96 -7.42
N LEU A 212 -7.41 -19.94 -7.91
CA LEU A 212 -8.76 -19.72 -8.40
C LEU A 212 -9.83 -20.37 -7.53
N VAL A 213 -9.60 -21.61 -7.09
CA VAL A 213 -10.60 -22.41 -6.37
C VAL A 213 -10.81 -21.87 -4.98
N ASP A 214 -12.07 -21.69 -4.57
CA ASP A 214 -12.49 -21.23 -3.25
C ASP A 214 -11.72 -20.01 -2.73
N GLY A 215 -11.62 -18.99 -3.58
CA GLY A 215 -10.91 -17.75 -3.28
C GLY A 215 -9.39 -17.82 -3.45
N GLY A 216 -8.82 -18.99 -3.77
CA GLY A 216 -7.40 -19.17 -4.05
C GLY A 216 -6.48 -19.09 -2.83
N GLY A 217 -5.18 -19.06 -3.11
CA GLY A 217 -4.15 -18.98 -2.06
C GLY A 217 -3.85 -20.31 -1.37
N TRP A 218 -4.08 -21.43 -2.05
CA TRP A 218 -3.89 -22.78 -1.54
C TRP A 218 -2.53 -23.35 -1.96
N ILE A 219 -1.83 -24.01 -1.05
CA ILE A 219 -0.56 -24.72 -1.29
C ILE A 219 -0.86 -26.20 -1.53
N LEU A 220 -0.44 -26.76 -2.65
CA LEU A 220 -0.48 -28.20 -2.90
C LEU A 220 0.51 -28.92 -1.98
N VAL A 221 -0.02 -29.82 -1.15
CA VAL A 221 0.79 -30.62 -0.21
C VAL A 221 0.78 -32.11 -0.54
N GLY A 222 -0.23 -32.57 -1.28
CA GLY A 222 -0.34 -33.97 -1.68
C GLY A 222 -1.09 -34.16 -2.99
N ARG A 223 -0.58 -35.05 -3.84
CA ARG A 223 -1.21 -35.48 -5.11
C ARG A 223 -0.87 -36.95 -5.38
N SER A 224 -1.88 -37.75 -5.68
CA SER A 224 -1.67 -39.13 -6.16
C SER A 224 -1.25 -39.19 -7.63
N ARG A 225 -0.93 -40.38 -8.13
CA ARG A 225 -0.73 -40.63 -9.57
C ARG A 225 -2.01 -40.37 -10.35
N ASN A 226 -1.84 -40.04 -11.64
CA ASN A 226 -2.98 -39.87 -12.57
C ASN A 226 -3.71 -41.18 -12.89
N THR A 227 -3.02 -42.30 -12.81
CA THR A 227 -3.60 -43.62 -13.03
C THR A 227 -3.71 -44.36 -11.69
N PRO A 228 -4.82 -44.20 -10.96
CA PRO A 228 -4.99 -44.87 -9.69
C PRO A 228 -5.11 -46.37 -9.92
N SER A 229 -4.40 -47.16 -9.15
CA SER A 229 -4.73 -48.56 -8.96
C SER A 229 -5.77 -48.59 -7.83
N ASN A 230 -6.89 -49.28 -8.00
CA ASN A 230 -7.88 -49.40 -6.92
C ASN A 230 -7.24 -50.17 -5.77
N PRO A 231 -6.89 -49.50 -4.67
CA PRO A 231 -6.07 -50.15 -3.64
C PRO A 231 -6.86 -51.04 -2.66
N GLY A 232 -8.19 -51.10 -2.79
CA GLY A 232 -9.02 -51.84 -1.81
C GLY A 232 -8.83 -51.35 -0.37
N CYS A 233 -9.64 -51.80 0.55
CA CYS A 233 -9.53 -51.46 1.98
C CYS A 233 -8.32 -52.09 2.70
N ALA A 234 -7.71 -53.12 2.16
CA ALA A 234 -6.72 -53.95 2.82
C ALA A 234 -5.30 -53.83 2.30
N GLY A 235 -4.99 -52.87 1.49
CA GLY A 235 -3.67 -52.78 0.87
C GLY A 235 -2.70 -51.87 1.60
N THR A 236 -1.51 -52.35 1.78
CA THR A 236 -0.30 -51.60 2.20
C THR A 236 0.35 -50.78 1.08
N ASP A 237 -0.42 -50.39 0.08
CA ASP A 237 0.07 -49.60 -1.08
C ASP A 237 0.33 -48.11 -0.79
N GLY A 238 0.22 -47.73 0.46
CA GLY A 238 0.80 -46.47 0.88
C GLY A 238 2.31 -46.63 0.87
N GLY A 239 2.97 -46.09 -0.13
CA GLY A 239 4.41 -45.92 -0.04
C GLY A 239 4.74 -45.36 1.33
N VAL A 240 5.70 -45.93 1.99
CA VAL A 240 6.13 -45.64 3.38
C VAL A 240 6.50 -44.15 3.57
N ASN A 241 6.40 -43.33 2.55
CA ASN A 241 6.87 -41.95 2.49
C ASN A 241 5.90 -41.03 1.72
N PHE A 242 4.59 -41.15 1.94
CA PHE A 242 3.58 -40.29 1.31
C PHE A 242 2.60 -39.74 2.35
N GLY A 243 2.58 -38.44 2.55
CA GLY A 243 1.66 -37.79 3.49
C GLY A 243 2.22 -36.50 4.09
N TRP A 244 1.64 -36.12 5.21
CA TRP A 244 1.89 -34.81 5.87
C TRP A 244 3.34 -34.58 6.32
N ARG A 245 4.12 -35.64 6.54
CA ARG A 245 5.51 -35.62 7.03
C ARG A 245 6.49 -36.28 6.07
N SER A 246 6.13 -36.40 4.83
CA SER A 246 6.93 -37.13 3.86
C SER A 246 7.12 -36.33 2.58
N ASN A 247 8.35 -36.23 2.12
CA ASN A 247 8.66 -35.72 0.78
C ASN A 247 8.70 -36.90 -0.20
N GLN A 248 7.82 -36.87 -1.20
CA GLN A 248 7.81 -37.87 -2.28
C GLN A 248 7.58 -37.19 -3.63
N GLY A 249 8.26 -37.69 -4.64
CA GLY A 249 8.07 -37.23 -6.03
C GLY A 249 8.54 -35.81 -6.30
N SER A 250 8.12 -35.30 -7.42
CA SER A 250 8.46 -33.96 -7.89
C SER A 250 7.20 -33.14 -8.10
N LEU A 251 7.23 -31.87 -7.69
CA LEU A 251 6.16 -30.90 -7.94
C LEU A 251 5.93 -30.70 -9.45
N MET A 252 7.00 -30.87 -10.26
CA MET A 252 6.96 -30.69 -11.72
C MET A 252 6.43 -31.90 -12.47
N ASP A 253 6.39 -33.08 -11.86
CA ASP A 253 5.92 -34.31 -12.52
C ASP A 253 4.45 -34.56 -12.21
N ASP A 254 3.59 -34.17 -13.12
CA ASP A 254 2.14 -34.27 -12.96
C ASP A 254 1.58 -35.69 -13.04
N ASN A 255 2.37 -36.66 -13.51
CA ASN A 255 1.92 -38.05 -13.67
C ASN A 255 2.18 -38.90 -12.43
N ASN A 256 3.13 -38.54 -11.61
CA ASN A 256 3.51 -39.28 -10.42
C ASN A 256 2.99 -38.67 -9.12
N ALA A 257 2.99 -39.48 -8.08
CA ALA A 257 2.60 -39.03 -6.75
C ALA A 257 3.59 -37.98 -6.23
N TYR A 258 3.02 -36.98 -5.53
CA TYR A 258 3.78 -35.93 -4.87
C TYR A 258 3.27 -35.75 -3.45
N SER A 259 4.17 -35.66 -2.48
CA SER A 259 3.87 -35.18 -1.13
C SER A 259 4.98 -34.27 -0.61
N MET A 260 4.58 -33.33 0.23
CA MET A 260 5.45 -32.39 0.90
C MET A 260 5.42 -32.62 2.41
N ASP A 261 6.59 -32.67 3.03
CA ASP A 261 6.69 -32.66 4.50
C ASP A 261 6.33 -31.26 5.02
N VAL A 262 5.05 -31.08 5.34
CA VAL A 262 4.47 -29.83 5.80
C VAL A 262 5.05 -29.42 7.16
N ALA A 263 5.34 -30.40 8.01
CA ALA A 263 5.88 -30.17 9.35
C ALA A 263 7.31 -29.63 9.32
N SER A 264 8.20 -30.28 8.58
CA SER A 264 9.61 -29.84 8.49
C SER A 264 9.74 -28.49 7.79
N ARG A 265 8.85 -28.20 6.84
CA ARG A 265 8.78 -26.89 6.18
C ARG A 265 8.28 -25.79 7.08
N GLY A 266 7.51 -26.13 8.16
CA GLY A 266 6.91 -25.15 9.06
C GLY A 266 5.71 -24.44 8.47
N ILE A 267 5.00 -25.07 7.53
CA ILE A 267 3.78 -24.51 6.94
C ILE A 267 2.67 -24.54 8.00
N VAL A 268 2.18 -23.37 8.40
CA VAL A 268 1.04 -23.20 9.30
C VAL A 268 -0.21 -22.99 8.47
N PHE A 269 -1.27 -23.71 8.77
CA PHE A 269 -2.54 -23.62 8.05
C PHE A 269 -3.72 -23.88 8.98
N ASN A 270 -4.88 -23.33 8.61
CA ASN A 270 -6.15 -23.54 9.32
C ASN A 270 -7.27 -24.03 8.42
N GLN A 271 -6.97 -24.30 7.16
CA GLN A 271 -7.91 -24.83 6.18
C GLN A 271 -7.24 -25.89 5.33
N VAL A 272 -7.99 -26.94 5.00
CA VAL A 272 -7.61 -28.00 4.07
C VAL A 272 -8.64 -28.06 2.95
N LEU A 273 -8.15 -28.09 1.71
CA LEU A 273 -8.94 -28.32 0.51
C LEU A 273 -8.52 -29.65 -0.10
N PHE A 274 -9.47 -30.50 -0.44
CA PHE A 274 -9.17 -31.81 -1.00
C PHE A 274 -10.23 -32.23 -2.01
N GLY A 275 -9.83 -33.08 -2.94
CA GLY A 275 -10.76 -33.56 -3.97
C GLY A 275 -10.07 -34.41 -5.03
N ASN A 276 -10.84 -34.75 -6.05
CA ASN A 276 -10.34 -35.51 -7.19
C ASN A 276 -9.56 -34.59 -8.14
N HIS A 277 -8.65 -35.17 -8.93
CA HIS A 277 -7.98 -34.46 -10.03
C HIS A 277 -7.97 -35.26 -11.33
N ILE A 278 -7.82 -34.57 -12.45
CA ILE A 278 -7.56 -35.16 -13.76
C ILE A 278 -6.22 -34.67 -14.28
N GLY A 279 -5.33 -35.61 -14.57
CA GLY A 279 -4.15 -35.44 -15.43
C GLY A 279 -3.16 -34.31 -15.12
N THR A 280 -3.56 -33.32 -14.35
CA THR A 280 -2.82 -32.12 -14.00
C THR A 280 -3.12 -31.72 -12.55
N LYS A 281 -2.67 -30.56 -12.11
CA LYS A 281 -2.99 -30.00 -10.80
C LYS A 281 -4.37 -29.35 -10.75
N GLN A 282 -5.34 -29.81 -11.59
CA GLN A 282 -6.70 -29.30 -11.63
C GLN A 282 -7.68 -30.25 -10.97
N PHE A 283 -8.61 -29.69 -10.21
CA PHE A 283 -9.69 -30.48 -9.61
C PHE A 283 -10.68 -31.00 -10.66
N ASP A 284 -11.20 -32.19 -10.41
CA ASP A 284 -12.23 -32.86 -11.20
C ASP A 284 -13.42 -33.25 -10.35
N GLY A 285 -14.46 -32.49 -10.45
CA GLY A 285 -15.80 -32.80 -9.94
C GLY A 285 -15.94 -32.63 -8.43
N THR A 286 -15.31 -33.44 -7.62
CA THR A 286 -15.53 -33.46 -6.16
C THR A 286 -14.48 -32.66 -5.42
N ILE A 287 -14.90 -31.59 -4.72
CA ILE A 287 -14.04 -30.71 -3.94
C ILE A 287 -14.67 -30.42 -2.58
N TYR A 288 -13.91 -30.61 -1.52
CA TYR A 288 -14.31 -30.31 -0.16
C TYR A 288 -13.30 -29.37 0.51
N ARG A 289 -13.80 -28.50 1.38
CA ARG A 289 -12.99 -27.69 2.27
C ARG A 289 -13.34 -28.01 3.71
N GLN A 290 -12.33 -28.06 4.57
CA GLN A 290 -12.46 -28.25 6.01
C GLN A 290 -11.62 -27.23 6.77
N ASN A 291 -12.19 -26.64 7.82
CA ASN A 291 -11.42 -25.84 8.77
C ASN A 291 -10.72 -26.77 9.78
N VAL A 292 -9.52 -26.38 10.18
CA VAL A 292 -8.64 -27.16 11.07
C VAL A 292 -8.24 -26.30 12.25
N VAL A 293 -8.12 -26.89 13.43
CA VAL A 293 -7.56 -26.21 14.61
C VAL A 293 -6.04 -26.09 14.47
N ASN A 294 -5.47 -24.98 14.93
CA ASN A 294 -4.02 -24.79 15.00
C ASN A 294 -3.34 -25.91 15.80
N ASP A 295 -2.08 -26.21 15.50
CA ASP A 295 -1.21 -27.22 16.09
C ASP A 295 -1.39 -28.67 15.64
N PHE A 296 -2.15 -28.90 14.60
CA PHE A 296 -2.31 -30.21 14.01
C PHE A 296 -0.98 -30.96 13.75
N ILE A 297 0.07 -30.23 13.31
CA ILE A 297 1.36 -30.82 12.91
C ILE A 297 2.20 -31.27 14.12
N ASN A 298 2.04 -30.63 15.29
CA ASN A 298 2.85 -30.87 16.47
C ASN A 298 2.30 -31.97 17.37
N VAL A 299 1.04 -32.37 17.19
CA VAL A 299 0.38 -33.35 18.03
C VAL A 299 0.34 -34.72 17.33
N HIS A 300 1.11 -35.65 17.81
CA HIS A 300 1.22 -37.01 17.26
C HIS A 300 0.03 -37.91 17.53
N GLN A 301 -0.90 -37.51 18.38
CA GLN A 301 -2.08 -38.27 18.72
C GLN A 301 -3.32 -37.39 18.59
N ALA A 302 -4.18 -37.80 17.71
CA ALA A 302 -5.32 -37.05 17.29
C ALA A 302 -6.51 -37.19 18.23
N THR A 303 -6.98 -36.07 18.69
CA THR A 303 -8.38 -35.91 19.02
C THR A 303 -8.79 -34.51 18.56
N HIS A 304 -9.66 -34.43 17.55
CA HIS A 304 -10.38 -33.20 17.19
C HIS A 304 -9.59 -32.08 16.55
N TYR A 305 -9.29 -32.18 15.25
CA TYR A 305 -8.59 -31.14 14.51
C TYR A 305 -9.45 -30.39 13.50
N PHE A 306 -10.65 -30.83 13.24
CA PHE A 306 -11.60 -30.17 12.38
C PHE A 306 -12.61 -29.34 13.16
N ILE A 307 -12.95 -28.16 12.65
CA ILE A 307 -13.95 -27.27 13.22
C ILE A 307 -15.13 -27.22 12.25
N GLY A 308 -16.30 -27.70 12.71
CA GLY A 308 -17.53 -27.70 11.92
C GLY A 308 -17.56 -28.76 10.83
N ASP A 309 -18.66 -28.81 10.11
CA ASP A 309 -18.86 -29.73 8.99
C ASP A 309 -18.01 -29.34 7.78
N PRO A 310 -17.56 -30.32 6.97
CA PRO A 310 -16.88 -30.03 5.71
C PRO A 310 -17.81 -29.30 4.76
N ILE A 311 -17.28 -28.26 4.12
CA ILE A 311 -18.00 -27.49 3.12
C ILE A 311 -17.77 -28.13 1.77
N THR A 312 -18.85 -28.58 1.12
CA THR A 312 -18.82 -29.03 -0.28
C THR A 312 -18.75 -27.80 -1.19
N ILE A 313 -17.67 -27.69 -1.95
CA ILE A 313 -17.48 -26.61 -2.93
C ILE A 313 -18.00 -27.03 -4.30
N GLN A 314 -17.76 -28.29 -4.64
CA GLN A 314 -18.19 -28.89 -5.91
C GLN A 314 -18.40 -30.39 -5.72
N GLY A 315 -19.47 -30.95 -6.31
CA GLY A 315 -19.80 -32.37 -6.23
C GLY A 315 -21.08 -32.66 -5.44
N ALA A 316 -21.52 -33.89 -5.46
CA ALA A 316 -22.80 -34.30 -4.87
C ALA A 316 -22.57 -35.09 -3.57
N CYS A 317 -22.50 -34.40 -2.45
CA CYS A 317 -22.74 -35.03 -1.14
C CYS A 317 -23.93 -34.33 -0.49
N PRO A 318 -24.92 -35.05 0.05
CA PRO A 318 -25.98 -34.43 0.84
C PRO A 318 -25.38 -33.75 2.07
N GLU A 319 -25.85 -32.54 2.35
CA GLU A 319 -25.51 -31.83 3.56
C GLU A 319 -25.83 -32.69 4.79
N GLY A 320 -24.97 -32.67 5.80
CA GLY A 320 -25.22 -33.26 7.14
C GLY A 320 -24.79 -34.71 7.33
N LYS A 321 -23.94 -35.29 6.47
CA LYS A 321 -23.35 -36.61 6.76
C LYS A 321 -21.84 -36.52 6.96
N GLY A 322 -21.44 -36.66 8.20
CA GLY A 322 -20.08 -36.95 8.64
C GLY A 322 -19.28 -35.67 8.99
N MET A 323 -19.24 -35.34 10.27
CA MET A 323 -18.21 -34.43 10.78
C MET A 323 -16.86 -35.12 10.70
N PHE A 324 -15.91 -34.51 9.96
CA PHE A 324 -14.52 -34.94 10.09
C PHE A 324 -13.95 -34.34 11.37
N TYR A 325 -13.55 -35.20 12.30
CA TYR A 325 -12.93 -34.71 13.52
C TYR A 325 -11.51 -35.21 13.74
N TRP A 326 -10.94 -35.90 12.76
CA TRP A 326 -9.59 -36.41 12.88
C TRP A 326 -8.84 -36.42 11.56
N MET A 327 -7.68 -35.71 11.56
CA MET A 327 -6.62 -35.89 10.57
C MET A 327 -5.46 -36.57 11.31
N GLY A 328 -5.05 -37.73 10.92
CA GLY A 328 -4.08 -38.48 11.70
C GLY A 328 -2.85 -38.92 10.97
N PHE A 329 -1.81 -39.11 11.76
CA PHE A 329 -0.72 -39.99 11.45
C PHE A 329 -1.10 -41.34 12.02
N THR A 330 -1.23 -42.35 11.18
CA THR A 330 -1.26 -43.73 11.69
C THR A 330 0.20 -44.10 12.00
N SER A 331 0.40 -44.90 13.03
CA SER A 331 1.69 -45.24 13.62
C SER A 331 2.75 -45.80 12.65
N ASN A 332 2.41 -46.05 11.40
CA ASN A 332 3.30 -46.64 10.40
C ASN A 332 3.23 -46.00 9.01
N THR A 333 2.36 -45.01 8.74
CA THR A 333 2.28 -44.34 7.43
C THR A 333 1.77 -42.92 7.62
N ASP A 334 2.55 -41.92 7.28
CA ASP A 334 2.21 -40.50 7.33
C ASP A 334 1.24 -40.09 6.21
N THR A 335 0.21 -40.90 5.94
CA THR A 335 -0.74 -40.64 4.85
C THR A 335 -1.65 -39.45 5.17
N PHE A 336 -2.17 -38.79 4.11
CA PHE A 336 -3.24 -37.80 4.25
C PHE A 336 -4.55 -38.51 4.66
N HIS A 337 -4.73 -38.72 5.94
CA HIS A 337 -5.82 -39.50 6.51
C HIS A 337 -6.89 -38.58 7.12
N PHE A 338 -8.15 -38.87 6.83
CA PHE A 338 -9.33 -38.17 7.29
C PHE A 338 -10.30 -39.18 7.91
N ARG A 339 -10.95 -38.82 9.03
CA ARG A 339 -11.87 -39.71 9.73
C ARG A 339 -13.15 -38.98 10.15
N ASP A 340 -14.29 -39.63 10.04
CA ASP A 340 -15.55 -39.13 10.56
C ASP A 340 -15.79 -39.56 12.02
N VAL A 341 -16.94 -39.15 12.62
CA VAL A 341 -17.32 -39.44 14.01
C VAL A 341 -17.56 -40.93 14.28
N ASP A 342 -17.94 -41.66 13.26
CA ASP A 342 -18.23 -43.11 13.36
C ASP A 342 -16.98 -44.00 13.24
N GLY A 343 -15.81 -43.33 13.09
CA GLY A 343 -14.53 -44.02 12.92
C GLY A 343 -14.25 -44.46 11.49
N ASN A 344 -15.12 -44.10 10.54
CA ASN A 344 -14.92 -44.40 9.13
C ASN A 344 -13.84 -43.45 8.60
N GLY A 345 -12.89 -43.98 7.87
CA GLY A 345 -11.77 -43.20 7.36
C GLY A 345 -11.63 -43.32 5.86
N PHE A 346 -11.16 -42.22 5.26
CA PHE A 346 -10.62 -42.23 3.92
C PHE A 346 -9.28 -41.47 3.93
N GLY A 347 -8.47 -41.71 2.93
CA GLY A 347 -7.16 -41.06 2.86
C GLY A 347 -6.64 -41.01 1.44
N LEU A 348 -5.77 -40.04 1.20
CA LEU A 348 -5.03 -39.98 -0.05
C LEU A 348 -3.74 -40.75 0.10
N THR A 349 -3.54 -41.71 -0.82
CA THR A 349 -2.30 -42.47 -0.96
C THR A 349 -1.61 -42.09 -2.28
N ALA A 350 -0.38 -42.55 -2.49
CA ALA A 350 0.32 -42.40 -3.75
C ALA A 350 -0.48 -42.95 -4.96
N SER A 351 -1.35 -43.91 -4.73
CA SER A 351 -2.17 -44.60 -5.75
C SER A 351 -3.59 -44.07 -5.89
N GLY A 352 -3.99 -43.02 -5.18
CA GLY A 352 -5.33 -42.43 -5.22
C GLY A 352 -6.03 -42.45 -3.87
N TRP A 353 -7.28 -42.00 -3.88
CA TRP A 353 -8.15 -42.01 -2.70
C TRP A 353 -8.54 -43.42 -2.29
N ARG A 354 -8.55 -43.64 -0.99
CA ARG A 354 -9.00 -44.86 -0.36
C ARG A 354 -10.15 -44.58 0.58
N SER A 355 -11.17 -45.36 0.52
CA SER A 355 -12.22 -45.41 1.55
C SER A 355 -12.59 -46.85 1.82
N CYS A 356 -12.71 -47.20 3.09
CA CYS A 356 -13.13 -48.52 3.50
C CYS A 356 -14.61 -48.62 3.82
N TYR A 357 -15.33 -47.53 3.76
CA TYR A 357 -16.74 -47.46 4.12
C TYR A 357 -17.52 -46.63 3.10
N ASP A 358 -18.75 -47.03 2.92
CA ASP A 358 -19.65 -46.41 1.94
C ASP A 358 -20.29 -45.14 2.50
N ASN A 359 -19.44 -44.20 2.94
CA ASN A 359 -19.92 -42.88 3.29
C ASN A 359 -19.86 -41.95 2.05
N CYS A 360 -20.63 -40.90 2.08
CA CYS A 360 -20.76 -40.02 0.93
C CYS A 360 -19.38 -39.48 0.45
N TYR A 361 -18.53 -39.08 1.35
CA TYR A 361 -17.21 -38.56 1.02
C TYR A 361 -16.29 -39.63 0.45
N GLY A 362 -16.22 -40.77 1.15
CA GLY A 362 -15.41 -41.90 0.71
C GLY A 362 -15.88 -42.47 -0.63
N GLY A 363 -17.19 -42.65 -0.81
CA GLY A 363 -17.76 -43.20 -2.04
C GLY A 363 -17.48 -42.37 -3.28
N ASN A 364 -17.50 -41.06 -3.17
CA ASN A 364 -17.25 -40.16 -4.31
C ASN A 364 -15.75 -40.02 -4.64
N LEU A 365 -14.87 -40.21 -3.69
CA LEU A 365 -13.43 -40.08 -3.86
C LEU A 365 -12.75 -41.43 -4.17
N ASN A 366 -13.29 -42.53 -3.64
CA ASN A 366 -12.63 -43.82 -3.63
C ASN A 366 -12.20 -44.31 -5.03
N GLY A 367 -10.95 -44.75 -5.12
CA GLY A 367 -10.37 -45.25 -6.37
C GLY A 367 -10.09 -44.20 -7.44
N ARG A 368 -10.19 -42.92 -7.10
CA ARG A 368 -9.90 -41.82 -8.02
C ARG A 368 -8.57 -41.12 -7.67
N PRO A 369 -7.92 -40.49 -8.66
CA PRO A 369 -6.79 -39.63 -8.38
C PRO A 369 -7.22 -38.48 -7.46
N GLY A 370 -6.35 -38.03 -6.54
CA GLY A 370 -6.70 -37.02 -5.58
C GLY A 370 -5.60 -36.02 -5.27
N MET A 371 -6.04 -34.89 -4.75
CA MET A 371 -5.15 -33.80 -4.31
C MET A 371 -5.57 -33.31 -2.92
N VAL A 372 -4.59 -32.83 -2.16
CA VAL A 372 -4.75 -32.13 -0.88
C VAL A 372 -3.97 -30.84 -0.92
N PHE A 373 -4.63 -29.75 -0.55
CA PHE A 373 -4.08 -28.43 -0.40
C PHE A 373 -4.31 -27.90 1.01
N VAL A 374 -3.51 -26.95 1.43
CA VAL A 374 -3.64 -26.22 2.71
C VAL A 374 -3.57 -24.72 2.50
N ARG A 375 -4.24 -23.96 3.42
CA ARG A 375 -4.21 -22.51 3.43
C ARG A 375 -4.31 -21.96 4.85
#